data_d4933f65064e8777bbf85f09ceb33f5a
#
_entry.id   d4933f65064e8777bbf85f09ceb33f5a
#
_cell.length_a   1.000
_cell.length_b   1.000
_cell.length_c   1.000
_cell.angle_alpha   90.00
_cell.angle_beta   90.00
_cell.angle_gamma   90.00
#
_symmetry.space_group_name_H-M   'P 1'
#
loop_
_entity.id
_entity.type
_entity.pdbx_description
1 polymer ?
#
loop_
_entity_poly.entity_id
_entity_poly.type
_entity_poly.pdbx_seq_one_letter_code
_entity_poly.pdbx_strand_id
1 'polypeptide(L)'
;MPFDNLMVFTGNAHPKLAQKVSRHLNVQMGKASVSKFSDGEIMVELLENVRGKDVFVLQSTCQPTNDHLMELMIMVDALRRSSAARITAAMPYFGYARQDRRPRSARVAISAKVVANMLTSVGVNRVLTMDLHADQIQGFFDIPVDNVYATPILLGDLWKHGYRNLVVVSPDVGGVVRARAIAKRLESDLAIIDKRRPRPNVATVMNIIGDVSGRTCVIMDDMVDTANTLCEAARALKEHGAERVVAYCTHPVLSGPAVSRLEASVIDELVVTDTIPLRAEAEACRKIRQISVSELLAETMRRICEESSVSSLFVE
;
A
#
# COMPACT_ATOMS: atom_id res chain seq x y z
N MET A 1 -30.58 -10.05 3.59
CA MET A 1 -29.85 -8.84 3.20
C MET A 1 -28.67 -9.23 2.32
N PRO A 2 -28.17 -8.44 1.36
CA PRO A 2 -27.09 -8.87 0.45
C PRO A 2 -25.80 -9.26 1.17
N PHE A 3 -25.63 -8.92 2.46
CA PHE A 3 -24.41 -9.19 3.25
C PHE A 3 -24.56 -10.30 4.30
N ASP A 4 -25.65 -11.06 4.32
CA ASP A 4 -25.85 -12.13 5.31
C ASP A 4 -24.79 -13.26 5.21
N ASN A 5 -24.10 -13.32 4.07
CA ASN A 5 -23.02 -14.29 3.84
C ASN A 5 -21.62 -13.71 3.94
N LEU A 6 -21.48 -12.38 4.09
CA LEU A 6 -20.16 -11.72 4.18
C LEU A 6 -19.61 -11.80 5.60
N MET A 7 -18.37 -12.23 5.72
CA MET A 7 -17.59 -12.17 6.97
C MET A 7 -16.23 -11.54 6.74
N VAL A 8 -15.77 -10.72 7.68
CA VAL A 8 -14.45 -10.08 7.64
C VAL A 8 -13.65 -10.55 8.84
N PHE A 9 -12.56 -11.23 8.59
CA PHE A 9 -11.56 -11.61 9.59
C PHE A 9 -10.32 -10.74 9.46
N THR A 10 -9.52 -10.67 10.50
CA THR A 10 -8.21 -10.01 10.49
C THR A 10 -7.19 -10.82 11.27
N GLY A 11 -5.93 -10.79 10.82
CA GLY A 11 -4.80 -11.17 11.66
C GLY A 11 -4.33 -9.98 12.51
N ASN A 12 -3.09 -10.05 12.97
CA ASN A 12 -2.53 -9.08 13.92
C ASN A 12 -1.91 -7.84 13.26
N ALA A 13 -1.76 -7.81 11.92
CA ALA A 13 -1.06 -6.72 11.24
C ALA A 13 -1.73 -5.36 11.44
N HIS A 14 -3.05 -5.28 11.24
CA HIS A 14 -3.75 -4.00 11.32
C HIS A 14 -5.22 -4.10 11.76
N PRO A 15 -5.49 -4.54 13.00
CA PRO A 15 -6.87 -4.68 13.52
C PRO A 15 -7.67 -3.38 13.47
N LYS A 16 -7.03 -2.22 13.68
CA LYS A 16 -7.69 -0.90 13.62
C LYS A 16 -8.29 -0.63 12.24
N LEU A 17 -7.58 -0.96 11.16
CA LEU A 17 -8.09 -0.79 9.79
C LEU A 17 -9.26 -1.74 9.54
N ALA A 18 -9.13 -3.01 9.94
CA ALA A 18 -10.19 -4.01 9.80
C ALA A 18 -11.49 -3.59 10.51
N GLN A 19 -11.39 -3.03 11.72
CA GLN A 19 -12.54 -2.49 12.45
C GLN A 19 -13.19 -1.30 11.70
N LYS A 20 -12.40 -0.40 11.12
CA LYS A 20 -12.95 0.70 10.30
C LYS A 20 -13.69 0.17 9.07
N VAL A 21 -13.09 -0.78 8.35
CA VAL A 21 -13.68 -1.43 7.18
C VAL A 21 -15.00 -2.11 7.54
N SER A 22 -15.02 -2.90 8.61
CA SER A 22 -16.25 -3.57 9.09
C SER A 22 -17.36 -2.60 9.45
N ARG A 23 -17.02 -1.43 10.04
CA ARG A 23 -18.01 -0.37 10.31
C ARG A 23 -18.61 0.21 9.03
N HIS A 24 -17.79 0.47 8.01
CA HIS A 24 -18.27 0.95 6.71
C HIS A 24 -19.14 -0.07 5.98
N LEU A 25 -18.83 -1.36 6.13
CA LEU A 25 -19.63 -2.46 5.60
C LEU A 25 -20.91 -2.73 6.43
N ASN A 26 -20.98 -2.18 7.64
CA ASN A 26 -22.04 -2.49 8.61
C ASN A 26 -22.13 -3.99 8.94
N VAL A 27 -20.98 -4.66 9.06
CA VAL A 27 -20.86 -6.07 9.47
C VAL A 27 -20.03 -6.19 10.74
N GLN A 28 -20.29 -7.25 11.51
CA GLN A 28 -19.44 -7.56 12.66
C GLN A 28 -18.15 -8.24 12.20
N MET A 29 -17.06 -7.97 12.93
CA MET A 29 -15.80 -8.69 12.72
C MET A 29 -15.98 -10.17 13.07
N GLY A 30 -15.46 -11.03 12.22
CA GLY A 30 -15.35 -12.46 12.46
C GLY A 30 -14.46 -12.74 13.68
N LYS A 31 -14.88 -13.72 14.48
CA LYS A 31 -14.19 -14.10 15.71
C LYS A 31 -13.15 -15.18 15.43
N ALA A 32 -11.88 -14.83 15.60
CA ALA A 32 -10.76 -15.77 15.53
C ALA A 32 -9.72 -15.42 16.60
N SER A 33 -9.01 -16.42 17.08
CA SER A 33 -7.81 -16.28 17.88
C SER A 33 -6.60 -16.47 16.97
N VAL A 34 -5.70 -15.47 16.94
CA VAL A 34 -4.44 -15.54 16.20
C VAL A 34 -3.32 -15.27 17.19
N SER A 35 -2.53 -16.29 17.48
CA SER A 35 -1.50 -16.30 18.52
C SER A 35 -0.24 -17.00 18.04
N LYS A 36 0.75 -17.11 18.91
CA LYS A 36 1.98 -17.88 18.71
C LYS A 36 2.17 -18.88 19.80
N PHE A 37 2.72 -20.05 19.44
CA PHE A 37 3.31 -20.96 20.41
C PHE A 37 4.61 -20.36 20.97
N SER A 38 5.14 -20.99 22.03
CA SER A 38 6.37 -20.52 22.70
C SER A 38 7.62 -20.55 21.80
N ASP A 39 7.62 -21.37 20.78
CA ASP A 39 8.67 -21.48 19.76
C ASP A 39 8.50 -20.49 18.59
N GLY A 40 7.38 -19.73 18.58
CA GLY A 40 7.08 -18.71 17.57
C GLY A 40 6.20 -19.19 16.43
N GLU A 41 5.81 -20.46 16.37
CA GLU A 41 4.85 -20.94 15.36
C GLU A 41 3.48 -20.26 15.52
N ILE A 42 2.86 -19.97 14.40
CA ILE A 42 1.55 -19.30 14.37
C ILE A 42 0.43 -20.31 14.62
N MET A 43 -0.48 -19.96 15.52
CA MET A 43 -1.72 -20.69 15.79
C MET A 43 -2.93 -19.83 15.45
N VAL A 44 -3.88 -20.40 14.70
CA VAL A 44 -5.16 -19.75 14.38
C VAL A 44 -6.30 -20.68 14.79
N GLU A 45 -7.28 -20.14 15.49
CA GLU A 45 -8.53 -20.80 15.83
C GLU A 45 -9.72 -19.94 15.42
N LEU A 46 -10.64 -20.49 14.62
CA LEU A 46 -11.90 -19.85 14.26
C LEU A 46 -12.93 -20.12 15.38
N LEU A 47 -13.55 -19.06 15.89
CA LEU A 47 -14.45 -19.13 17.03
C LEU A 47 -15.94 -19.03 16.64
N GLU A 48 -16.23 -19.14 15.34
CA GLU A 48 -17.60 -19.12 14.82
C GLU A 48 -17.73 -19.89 13.50
N ASN A 49 -18.97 -20.14 13.11
CA ASN A 49 -19.29 -20.94 11.93
C ASN A 49 -19.10 -20.11 10.65
N VAL A 50 -18.21 -20.57 9.77
CA VAL A 50 -17.91 -19.94 8.48
C VAL A 50 -18.39 -20.75 7.28
N ARG A 51 -19.10 -21.86 7.50
CA ARG A 51 -19.56 -22.76 6.42
C ARG A 51 -20.47 -22.01 5.43
N GLY A 52 -20.10 -22.09 4.16
CA GLY A 52 -20.83 -21.46 3.07
C GLY A 52 -20.73 -19.93 3.03
N LYS A 53 -19.87 -19.31 3.85
CA LYS A 53 -19.68 -17.86 3.90
C LYS A 53 -18.69 -17.38 2.85
N ASP A 54 -18.88 -16.14 2.42
CA ASP A 54 -17.92 -15.35 1.64
C ASP A 54 -17.04 -14.58 2.63
N VAL A 55 -15.77 -14.97 2.71
CA VAL A 55 -14.86 -14.51 3.77
C VAL A 55 -13.78 -13.65 3.21
N PHE A 56 -13.60 -12.46 3.77
CA PHE A 56 -12.44 -11.62 3.57
C PHE A 56 -11.50 -11.72 4.76
N VAL A 57 -10.23 -12.02 4.49
CA VAL A 57 -9.16 -11.94 5.49
C VAL A 57 -8.38 -10.67 5.23
N LEU A 58 -8.60 -9.64 6.07
CA LEU A 58 -7.90 -8.37 5.96
C LEU A 58 -6.58 -8.45 6.72
N GLN A 59 -5.47 -8.52 6.00
CA GLN A 59 -4.14 -8.66 6.57
C GLN A 59 -3.08 -8.01 5.69
N SER A 60 -2.55 -6.86 6.09
CA SER A 60 -1.36 -6.29 5.47
C SER A 60 -0.13 -7.16 5.78
N THR A 61 0.65 -7.50 4.76
CA THR A 61 1.89 -8.27 4.96
C THR A 61 3.09 -7.36 5.17
N CYS A 62 2.92 -6.37 6.06
CA CYS A 62 3.95 -5.46 6.54
C CYS A 62 4.79 -6.09 7.67
N GLN A 63 5.76 -5.36 8.19
CA GLN A 63 6.65 -5.82 9.26
C GLN A 63 5.87 -6.13 10.57
N PRO A 64 6.13 -7.30 11.19
CA PRO A 64 7.02 -8.39 10.79
C PRO A 64 6.43 -9.23 9.64
N THR A 65 7.01 -9.05 8.44
CA THR A 65 6.41 -9.50 7.17
C THR A 65 6.17 -11.01 7.12
N ASN A 66 7.13 -11.80 7.60
CA ASN A 66 7.03 -13.26 7.55
C ASN A 66 5.91 -13.77 8.48
N ASP A 67 5.78 -13.18 9.66
CA ASP A 67 4.75 -13.55 10.62
C ASP A 67 3.36 -13.22 10.07
N HIS A 68 3.16 -12.00 9.57
CA HIS A 68 1.87 -11.58 9.02
C HIS A 68 1.49 -12.36 7.77
N LEU A 69 2.46 -12.72 6.92
CA LEU A 69 2.21 -13.60 5.79
C LEU A 69 1.80 -15.00 6.26
N MET A 70 2.49 -15.56 7.25
CA MET A 70 2.16 -16.87 7.79
C MET A 70 0.81 -16.89 8.52
N GLU A 71 0.48 -15.85 9.29
CA GLU A 71 -0.87 -15.67 9.87
C GLU A 71 -1.95 -15.77 8.80
N LEU A 72 -1.78 -15.04 7.68
CA LEU A 72 -2.72 -15.07 6.56
C LEU A 72 -2.86 -16.48 5.99
N MET A 73 -1.74 -17.17 5.74
CA MET A 73 -1.72 -18.51 5.17
C MET A 73 -2.45 -19.52 6.05
N ILE A 74 -2.16 -19.53 7.35
CA ILE A 74 -2.76 -20.45 8.31
C ILE A 74 -4.25 -20.14 8.51
N MET A 75 -4.63 -18.85 8.53
CA MET A 75 -6.04 -18.46 8.62
C MET A 75 -6.82 -18.91 7.37
N VAL A 76 -6.27 -18.78 6.18
CA VAL A 76 -6.89 -19.28 4.94
C VAL A 76 -7.09 -20.78 4.99
N ASP A 77 -6.10 -21.56 5.45
CA ASP A 77 -6.26 -23.02 5.60
C ASP A 77 -7.35 -23.39 6.62
N ALA A 78 -7.40 -22.69 7.75
CA ALA A 78 -8.45 -22.90 8.76
C ALA A 78 -9.86 -22.62 8.21
N LEU A 79 -10.03 -21.53 7.46
CA LEU A 79 -11.28 -21.15 6.80
C LEU A 79 -11.70 -22.19 5.75
N ARG A 80 -10.75 -22.66 4.92
CA ARG A 80 -10.97 -23.67 3.90
C ARG A 80 -11.41 -24.99 4.53
N ARG A 81 -10.74 -25.46 5.58
CA ARG A 81 -11.10 -26.68 6.32
C ARG A 81 -12.45 -26.57 7.01
N SER A 82 -12.83 -25.34 7.38
CA SER A 82 -14.14 -25.04 7.97
C SER A 82 -15.25 -24.81 6.92
N SER A 83 -14.96 -25.10 5.64
CA SER A 83 -15.90 -25.03 4.51
C SER A 83 -16.42 -23.62 4.21
N ALA A 84 -15.61 -22.58 4.35
CA ALA A 84 -15.92 -21.28 3.75
C ALA A 84 -16.15 -21.47 2.23
N ALA A 85 -17.12 -20.76 1.66
CA ALA A 85 -17.45 -20.91 0.25
C ALA A 85 -16.45 -20.20 -0.66
N ARG A 86 -16.05 -18.99 -0.29
CA ARG A 86 -15.04 -18.18 -0.99
C ARG A 86 -14.16 -17.48 0.02
N ILE A 87 -12.86 -17.43 -0.23
CA ILE A 87 -11.88 -16.78 0.62
C ILE A 87 -11.13 -15.75 -0.19
N THR A 88 -11.28 -14.47 0.16
CA THR A 88 -10.56 -13.34 -0.43
C THR A 88 -9.48 -12.87 0.53
N ALA A 89 -8.22 -12.93 0.11
CA ALA A 89 -7.12 -12.31 0.83
C ALA A 89 -7.11 -10.80 0.54
N ALA A 90 -7.59 -10.01 1.49
CA ALA A 90 -7.56 -8.55 1.41
C ALA A 90 -6.27 -8.05 2.04
N MET A 91 -5.31 -7.72 1.20
CA MET A 91 -3.95 -7.34 1.58
C MET A 91 -3.71 -5.87 1.22
N PRO A 92 -4.09 -4.89 2.08
CA PRO A 92 -3.90 -3.47 1.77
C PRO A 92 -2.45 -3.13 1.39
N TYR A 93 -1.48 -3.81 2.01
CA TYR A 93 -0.09 -3.82 1.59
C TYR A 93 0.37 -5.23 1.27
N PHE A 94 0.81 -5.43 0.01
CA PHE A 94 1.39 -6.68 -0.47
C PHE A 94 2.90 -6.67 -0.26
N GLY A 95 3.36 -7.34 0.77
CA GLY A 95 4.80 -7.51 1.04
C GLY A 95 5.49 -8.34 -0.06
N TYR A 96 6.82 -8.21 -0.14
CA TYR A 96 7.66 -8.83 -1.20
C TYR A 96 7.43 -8.30 -2.62
N ALA A 97 6.55 -7.32 -2.85
CA ALA A 97 6.23 -6.76 -4.16
C ALA A 97 7.44 -6.16 -4.88
N ARG A 98 8.46 -5.67 -4.15
CA ARG A 98 9.66 -5.06 -4.74
C ARG A 98 10.57 -6.01 -5.50
N GLN A 99 10.40 -7.32 -5.30
CA GLN A 99 11.13 -8.36 -6.03
C GLN A 99 10.20 -9.02 -7.06
N ASP A 100 9.78 -8.21 -8.04
CA ASP A 100 8.84 -8.56 -9.12
C ASP A 100 9.52 -9.09 -10.40
N ARG A 101 10.83 -8.91 -10.50
CA ARG A 101 11.61 -9.27 -11.67
C ARG A 101 13.04 -9.66 -11.33
N ARG A 102 13.67 -10.40 -12.23
CA ARG A 102 15.09 -10.74 -12.15
C ARG A 102 15.92 -9.77 -13.01
N PRO A 103 16.81 -8.95 -12.43
CA PRO A 103 17.76 -8.16 -13.18
C PRO A 103 18.67 -9.06 -14.04
N ARG A 104 19.09 -8.57 -15.21
CA ARG A 104 19.87 -9.39 -16.17
C ARG A 104 21.19 -9.96 -15.60
N SER A 105 21.83 -9.24 -14.69
CA SER A 105 23.12 -9.60 -14.09
C SER A 105 23.03 -10.35 -12.76
N ALA A 106 21.82 -10.61 -12.24
CA ALA A 106 21.65 -11.15 -10.90
C ALA A 106 20.97 -12.53 -10.90
N ARG A 107 21.40 -13.39 -9.98
CA ARG A 107 20.77 -14.69 -9.68
C ARG A 107 19.94 -14.55 -8.42
N VAL A 108 18.76 -13.95 -8.53
CA VAL A 108 17.85 -13.67 -7.41
C VAL A 108 16.49 -14.32 -7.64
N ALA A 109 15.75 -14.51 -6.55
CA ALA A 109 14.37 -14.97 -6.61
C ALA A 109 13.44 -13.85 -7.13
N ILE A 110 12.28 -14.25 -7.64
CA ILE A 110 11.14 -13.36 -7.86
C ILE A 110 10.16 -13.60 -6.70
N SER A 111 10.42 -12.96 -5.57
CA SER A 111 9.71 -13.24 -4.32
C SER A 111 8.22 -12.93 -4.40
N ALA A 112 7.81 -11.94 -5.19
CA ALA A 112 6.40 -11.67 -5.45
C ALA A 112 5.68 -12.88 -6.08
N LYS A 113 6.33 -13.60 -7.01
CA LYS A 113 5.77 -14.84 -7.59
C LYS A 113 5.72 -15.97 -6.56
N VAL A 114 6.71 -16.09 -5.69
CA VAL A 114 6.70 -17.11 -4.62
C VAL A 114 5.48 -16.89 -3.72
N VAL A 115 5.25 -15.66 -3.26
CA VAL A 115 4.09 -15.32 -2.42
C VAL A 115 2.78 -15.57 -3.15
N ALA A 116 2.67 -15.20 -4.44
CA ALA A 116 1.49 -15.48 -5.25
C ALA A 116 1.17 -16.98 -5.33
N ASN A 117 2.19 -17.81 -5.56
CA ASN A 117 2.03 -19.28 -5.60
C ASN A 117 1.58 -19.84 -4.24
N MET A 118 2.15 -19.36 -3.12
CA MET A 118 1.78 -19.78 -1.78
C MET A 118 0.32 -19.47 -1.48
N LEU A 119 -0.14 -18.25 -1.78
CA LEU A 119 -1.53 -17.83 -1.58
C LEU A 119 -2.51 -18.67 -2.40
N THR A 120 -2.19 -18.93 -3.67
CA THR A 120 -3.01 -19.79 -4.53
C THR A 120 -3.04 -21.23 -4.00
N SER A 121 -1.90 -21.78 -3.60
CA SER A 121 -1.78 -23.17 -3.12
C SER A 121 -2.54 -23.42 -1.82
N VAL A 122 -2.55 -22.45 -0.90
CA VAL A 122 -3.28 -22.60 0.37
C VAL A 122 -4.78 -22.51 0.19
N GLY A 123 -5.28 -21.96 -0.93
CA GLY A 123 -6.69 -21.95 -1.29
C GLY A 123 -7.36 -20.58 -1.26
N VAL A 124 -6.60 -19.50 -1.42
CA VAL A 124 -7.16 -18.18 -1.70
C VAL A 124 -7.88 -18.22 -3.05
N ASN A 125 -9.12 -17.73 -3.12
CA ASN A 125 -9.91 -17.67 -4.34
C ASN A 125 -9.75 -16.34 -5.09
N ARG A 126 -9.38 -15.28 -4.39
CA ARG A 126 -9.22 -13.91 -4.92
C ARG A 126 -8.25 -13.11 -4.03
N VAL A 127 -7.50 -12.24 -4.64
CA VAL A 127 -6.68 -11.25 -3.92
C VAL A 127 -7.27 -9.87 -4.13
N LEU A 128 -7.45 -9.11 -3.05
CA LEU A 128 -7.70 -7.68 -3.05
C LEU A 128 -6.46 -6.99 -2.47
N THR A 129 -5.87 -6.08 -3.22
CA THR A 129 -4.68 -5.34 -2.76
C THR A 129 -4.75 -3.88 -3.22
N MET A 130 -3.84 -3.05 -2.74
CA MET A 130 -3.81 -1.63 -3.09
C MET A 130 -2.43 -1.22 -3.59
N ASP A 131 -2.39 -0.43 -4.67
CA ASP A 131 -1.18 0.17 -5.26
C ASP A 131 0.01 -0.80 -5.28
N LEU A 132 -0.12 -1.92 -6.00
CA LEU A 132 1.01 -2.82 -6.22
C LEU A 132 2.23 -2.05 -6.73
N HIS A 133 3.41 -2.38 -6.20
CA HIS A 133 4.67 -1.77 -6.64
C HIS A 133 4.88 -1.85 -8.16
N ALA A 134 4.39 -2.91 -8.77
CA ALA A 134 4.38 -3.11 -10.20
C ALA A 134 3.08 -3.82 -10.61
N ASP A 135 2.31 -3.24 -11.53
CA ASP A 135 1.01 -3.76 -11.94
C ASP A 135 1.08 -5.18 -12.55
N GLN A 136 2.21 -5.53 -13.17
CA GLN A 136 2.42 -6.88 -13.72
C GLN A 136 2.41 -8.00 -12.68
N ILE A 137 2.53 -7.70 -11.38
CA ILE A 137 2.40 -8.68 -10.31
C ILE A 137 1.04 -9.37 -10.34
N GLN A 138 -0.02 -8.69 -10.80
CA GLN A 138 -1.34 -9.27 -11.02
C GLN A 138 -1.25 -10.53 -11.91
N GLY A 139 -0.39 -10.51 -12.92
CA GLY A 139 -0.15 -11.65 -13.81
C GLY A 139 0.62 -12.82 -13.18
N PHE A 140 1.08 -12.71 -11.94
CA PHE A 140 1.72 -13.81 -11.21
C PHE A 140 0.72 -14.77 -10.57
N PHE A 141 -0.54 -14.36 -10.48
CA PHE A 141 -1.62 -15.13 -9.91
C PHE A 141 -2.42 -15.85 -11.00
N ASP A 142 -2.85 -17.07 -10.70
CA ASP A 142 -3.81 -17.82 -11.51
C ASP A 142 -5.26 -17.63 -11.02
N ILE A 143 -5.43 -16.77 -10.03
CA ILE A 143 -6.73 -16.36 -9.44
C ILE A 143 -6.95 -14.85 -9.68
N PRO A 144 -8.20 -14.38 -9.64
CA PRO A 144 -8.51 -12.95 -9.78
C PRO A 144 -7.76 -12.08 -8.77
N VAL A 145 -7.25 -10.93 -9.25
CA VAL A 145 -6.61 -9.90 -8.43
C VAL A 145 -7.29 -8.57 -8.68
N ASP A 146 -7.82 -7.96 -7.64
CA ASP A 146 -8.31 -6.58 -7.66
C ASP A 146 -7.21 -5.69 -7.05
N ASN A 147 -6.45 -5.02 -7.92
CA ASN A 147 -5.49 -3.99 -7.49
C ASN A 147 -6.20 -2.63 -7.46
N VAL A 148 -6.45 -2.12 -6.26
CA VAL A 148 -7.17 -0.85 -6.02
C VAL A 148 -6.15 0.27 -5.91
N TYR A 149 -6.48 1.47 -6.39
CA TYR A 149 -5.57 2.61 -6.31
C TYR A 149 -6.01 3.60 -5.23
N ALA A 150 -5.07 4.06 -4.39
CA ALA A 150 -5.33 5.08 -3.37
C ALA A 150 -5.50 6.49 -3.99
N THR A 151 -5.26 6.64 -5.28
CA THR A 151 -5.33 7.92 -6.00
C THR A 151 -6.58 8.76 -5.68
N PRO A 152 -7.81 8.23 -5.64
CA PRO A 152 -8.99 9.05 -5.30
C PRO A 152 -8.91 9.67 -3.90
N ILE A 153 -8.36 8.93 -2.93
CA ILE A 153 -8.22 9.39 -1.54
C ILE A 153 -7.13 10.47 -1.45
N LEU A 154 -5.98 10.22 -2.11
CA LEU A 154 -4.86 11.17 -2.14
C LEU A 154 -5.25 12.47 -2.84
N LEU A 155 -5.97 12.40 -3.97
CA LEU A 155 -6.52 13.55 -4.68
C LEU A 155 -7.52 14.33 -3.82
N GLY A 156 -8.42 13.64 -3.15
CA GLY A 156 -9.41 14.27 -2.26
C GLY A 156 -8.73 15.06 -1.14
N ASP A 157 -7.64 14.57 -0.60
CA ASP A 157 -6.84 15.26 0.40
C ASP A 157 -6.10 16.46 -0.19
N LEU A 158 -5.47 16.32 -1.37
CA LEU A 158 -4.79 17.39 -2.09
C LEU A 158 -5.75 18.55 -2.41
N TRP A 159 -6.97 18.27 -2.87
CA TRP A 159 -7.99 19.29 -3.13
C TRP A 159 -8.43 20.02 -1.86
N LYS A 160 -8.61 19.32 -0.75
CA LYS A 160 -8.95 19.92 0.55
C LYS A 160 -7.89 20.89 1.05
N HIS A 161 -6.61 20.57 0.81
CA HIS A 161 -5.49 21.43 1.23
C HIS A 161 -5.31 22.66 0.36
N GLY A 162 -5.75 22.62 -0.91
CA GLY A 162 -5.78 23.77 -1.81
C GLY A 162 -4.38 24.39 -2.02
N TYR A 163 -3.36 23.59 -2.23
CA TYR A 163 -2.00 24.07 -2.48
C TYR A 163 -1.97 24.99 -3.70
N ARG A 164 -1.39 26.18 -3.53
CA ARG A 164 -1.24 27.14 -4.62
C ARG A 164 0.02 26.84 -5.42
N ASN A 165 -0.01 27.17 -6.71
CA ASN A 165 1.12 27.00 -7.64
C ASN A 165 1.77 25.62 -7.57
N LEU A 166 0.92 24.58 -7.61
CA LEU A 166 1.31 23.19 -7.40
C LEU A 166 1.97 22.62 -8.66
N VAL A 167 3.01 21.81 -8.47
CA VAL A 167 3.57 20.90 -9.47
C VAL A 167 3.66 19.49 -8.89
N VAL A 168 3.17 18.51 -9.63
CA VAL A 168 3.32 17.10 -9.25
C VAL A 168 4.70 16.62 -9.65
N VAL A 169 5.37 15.90 -8.76
CA VAL A 169 6.75 15.43 -8.96
C VAL A 169 6.81 13.91 -8.89
N SER A 170 7.36 13.29 -9.94
CA SER A 170 7.77 11.89 -9.88
C SER A 170 9.19 11.77 -9.29
N PRO A 171 9.40 10.99 -8.21
CA PRO A 171 10.72 10.87 -7.58
C PRO A 171 11.72 10.07 -8.42
N ASP A 172 11.25 9.38 -9.46
CA ASP A 172 12.07 8.65 -10.42
C ASP A 172 11.30 8.40 -11.74
N VAL A 173 11.97 7.76 -12.70
CA VAL A 173 11.37 7.46 -14.02
C VAL A 173 10.26 6.39 -13.92
N GLY A 174 10.34 5.50 -12.93
CA GLY A 174 9.35 4.42 -12.74
C GLY A 174 7.97 4.94 -12.29
N GLY A 175 7.94 5.99 -11.46
CA GLY A 175 6.72 6.60 -10.94
C GLY A 175 6.01 7.58 -11.89
N VAL A 176 6.56 7.85 -13.07
CA VAL A 176 6.06 8.90 -13.99
C VAL A 176 4.59 8.67 -14.40
N VAL A 177 4.18 7.44 -14.64
CA VAL A 177 2.80 7.13 -15.05
C VAL A 177 1.81 7.56 -13.97
N ARG A 178 2.08 7.19 -12.72
CA ARG A 178 1.27 7.56 -11.55
C ARG A 178 1.24 9.08 -11.35
N ALA A 179 2.39 9.72 -11.34
CA ALA A 179 2.49 11.17 -11.15
C ALA A 179 1.76 11.93 -12.27
N ARG A 180 1.85 11.47 -13.52
CA ARG A 180 1.15 12.06 -14.67
C ARG A 180 -0.37 11.96 -14.52
N ALA A 181 -0.90 10.82 -14.09
CA ALA A 181 -2.33 10.63 -13.87
C ALA A 181 -2.87 11.63 -12.84
N ILE A 182 -2.11 11.85 -11.76
CA ILE A 182 -2.46 12.81 -10.71
C ILE A 182 -2.34 14.25 -11.20
N ALA A 183 -1.24 14.59 -11.90
CA ALA A 183 -1.05 15.92 -12.47
C ALA A 183 -2.20 16.32 -13.42
N LYS A 184 -2.62 15.40 -14.30
CA LYS A 184 -3.77 15.59 -15.18
C LYS A 184 -5.06 15.92 -14.42
N ARG A 185 -5.30 15.25 -13.28
CA ARG A 185 -6.49 15.46 -12.45
C ARG A 185 -6.48 16.76 -11.67
N LEU A 186 -5.28 17.21 -11.29
CA LEU A 186 -5.07 18.47 -10.60
C LEU A 186 -4.91 19.66 -11.57
N GLU A 187 -4.97 19.39 -12.89
CA GLU A 187 -4.68 20.41 -13.93
C GLU A 187 -3.34 21.12 -13.65
N SER A 188 -2.34 20.36 -13.21
CA SER A 188 -1.04 20.87 -12.81
C SER A 188 0.06 20.36 -13.74
N ASP A 189 1.20 21.05 -13.71
CA ASP A 189 2.41 20.59 -14.38
C ASP A 189 2.99 19.34 -13.70
N LEU A 190 3.83 18.65 -14.46
CA LEU A 190 4.59 17.49 -14.02
C LEU A 190 6.09 17.78 -14.05
N ALA A 191 6.80 17.49 -12.97
CA ALA A 191 8.24 17.43 -12.96
C ALA A 191 8.72 15.99 -12.68
N ILE A 192 9.92 15.65 -13.15
CA ILE A 192 10.48 14.31 -13.02
C ILE A 192 11.91 14.45 -12.48
N ILE A 193 12.24 13.66 -11.48
CA ILE A 193 13.60 13.55 -10.97
C ILE A 193 14.30 12.40 -11.66
N ASP A 194 15.27 12.71 -12.54
CA ASP A 194 16.13 11.73 -13.20
C ASP A 194 17.41 11.53 -12.37
N LYS A 195 17.55 10.35 -11.80
CA LYS A 195 18.70 9.96 -10.97
C LYS A 195 19.75 9.29 -11.83
N ARG A 196 20.89 9.96 -12.01
CA ARG A 196 22.04 9.41 -12.74
C ARG A 196 23.19 9.13 -11.80
N ARG A 197 23.70 7.91 -11.82
CA ARG A 197 24.98 7.55 -11.24
C ARG A 197 26.01 7.50 -12.38
N PRO A 198 26.81 8.54 -12.59
CA PRO A 198 27.76 8.57 -13.73
C PRO A 198 28.84 7.49 -13.61
N ARG A 199 29.19 7.07 -12.38
CA ARG A 199 30.16 5.96 -12.11
C ARG A 199 29.87 5.34 -10.73
N PRO A 200 30.30 4.07 -10.48
CA PRO A 200 30.31 3.51 -9.12
C PRO A 200 31.07 4.44 -8.16
N ASN A 201 30.55 4.62 -6.95
CA ASN A 201 31.10 5.46 -5.89
C ASN A 201 31.13 6.98 -6.15
N VAL A 202 30.43 7.48 -7.17
CA VAL A 202 30.24 8.92 -7.39
C VAL A 202 28.87 9.33 -6.85
N ALA A 203 28.77 10.55 -6.30
CA ALA A 203 27.52 11.10 -5.81
C ALA A 203 26.42 11.04 -6.88
N THR A 204 25.21 10.69 -6.47
CA THR A 204 24.06 10.65 -7.36
C THR A 204 23.74 12.07 -7.82
N VAL A 205 23.80 12.31 -9.12
CA VAL A 205 23.33 13.57 -9.71
C VAL A 205 21.83 13.45 -9.94
N MET A 206 21.07 14.40 -9.38
CA MET A 206 19.63 14.51 -9.62
C MET A 206 19.41 15.63 -10.63
N ASN A 207 18.91 15.26 -11.80
CA ASN A 207 18.47 16.21 -12.81
C ASN A 207 16.95 16.36 -12.73
N ILE A 208 16.47 17.60 -12.62
CA ILE A 208 15.04 17.88 -12.57
C ILE A 208 14.58 18.30 -13.96
N ILE A 209 13.61 17.56 -14.48
CA ILE A 209 12.93 17.86 -15.76
C ILE A 209 11.60 18.50 -15.41
N GLY A 210 11.40 19.75 -15.80
CA GLY A 210 10.23 20.56 -15.45
C GLY A 210 10.61 21.76 -14.59
N ASP A 211 9.71 22.73 -14.48
CA ASP A 211 9.93 23.96 -13.68
C ASP A 211 9.34 23.77 -12.27
N VAL A 212 10.20 23.96 -11.26
CA VAL A 212 9.84 23.81 -9.83
C VAL A 212 10.11 25.09 -9.03
N SER A 213 10.68 26.11 -9.66
CA SER A 213 11.10 27.34 -8.99
C SER A 213 9.88 28.15 -8.50
N GLY A 214 9.89 28.53 -7.22
CA GLY A 214 8.78 29.26 -6.57
C GLY A 214 7.49 28.46 -6.45
N ARG A 215 7.53 27.12 -6.58
CA ARG A 215 6.34 26.26 -6.62
C ARG A 215 6.21 25.35 -5.40
N THR A 216 4.98 24.94 -5.13
CA THR A 216 4.70 23.84 -4.20
C THR A 216 4.87 22.52 -4.93
N CYS A 217 5.91 21.77 -4.61
CA CYS A 217 6.22 20.47 -5.19
C CYS A 217 5.52 19.36 -4.39
N VAL A 218 4.70 18.54 -5.06
CA VAL A 218 4.02 17.38 -4.48
C VAL A 218 4.66 16.12 -5.05
N ILE A 219 5.51 15.46 -4.27
CA ILE A 219 6.13 14.19 -4.65
C ILE A 219 5.10 13.07 -4.48
N MET A 220 4.93 12.24 -5.52
CA MET A 220 4.00 11.12 -5.50
C MET A 220 4.76 9.80 -5.63
N ASP A 221 4.58 8.88 -4.67
CA ASP A 221 5.21 7.56 -4.70
C ASP A 221 4.24 6.47 -4.21
N ASP A 222 4.54 5.19 -4.50
CA ASP A 222 3.76 4.07 -3.99
C ASP A 222 4.12 3.76 -2.54
N MET A 223 5.38 3.86 -2.19
CA MET A 223 5.84 3.55 -0.83
C MET A 223 6.99 4.43 -0.36
N VAL A 224 7.08 4.60 0.94
CA VAL A 224 8.24 5.17 1.62
C VAL A 224 8.83 4.13 2.56
N ASP A 225 10.04 3.64 2.24
CA ASP A 225 10.75 2.66 3.07
C ASP A 225 11.74 3.36 4.01
N THR A 226 13.00 3.49 3.66
CA THR A 226 14.00 4.15 4.51
C THR A 226 14.01 5.67 4.42
N ALA A 227 13.13 6.24 3.61
CA ALA A 227 12.99 7.67 3.28
C ALA A 227 14.22 8.34 2.65
N ASN A 228 15.31 7.59 2.36
CA ASN A 228 16.53 8.19 1.81
C ASN A 228 16.27 8.85 0.45
N THR A 229 15.68 8.10 -0.48
CA THR A 229 15.33 8.58 -1.82
C THR A 229 14.42 9.79 -1.78
N LEU A 230 13.40 9.76 -0.92
CA LEU A 230 12.42 10.82 -0.79
C LEU A 230 13.06 12.11 -0.23
N CYS A 231 13.91 11.98 0.79
CA CYS A 231 14.62 13.14 1.38
C CYS A 231 15.66 13.75 0.41
N GLU A 232 16.36 12.91 -0.35
CA GLU A 232 17.28 13.38 -1.40
C GLU A 232 16.53 14.12 -2.51
N ALA A 233 15.39 13.59 -2.95
CA ALA A 233 14.51 14.20 -3.93
C ALA A 233 14.02 15.59 -3.45
N ALA A 234 13.56 15.68 -2.21
CA ALA A 234 13.10 16.92 -1.61
C ALA A 234 14.22 17.97 -1.52
N ARG A 235 15.42 17.54 -1.15
CA ARG A 235 16.59 18.44 -1.11
C ARG A 235 16.90 19.00 -2.50
N ALA A 236 16.94 18.15 -3.52
CA ALA A 236 17.18 18.58 -4.89
C ALA A 236 16.11 19.59 -5.37
N LEU A 237 14.84 19.37 -5.04
CA LEU A 237 13.76 20.31 -5.36
C LEU A 237 13.98 21.67 -4.68
N LYS A 238 14.34 21.68 -3.39
CA LYS A 238 14.64 22.92 -2.67
C LYS A 238 15.87 23.66 -3.26
N GLU A 239 16.91 22.94 -3.64
CA GLU A 239 18.10 23.50 -4.31
C GLU A 239 17.77 24.12 -5.67
N HIS A 240 16.71 23.64 -6.35
CA HIS A 240 16.18 24.22 -7.60
C HIS A 240 15.08 25.26 -7.37
N GLY A 241 14.93 25.76 -6.14
CA GLY A 241 14.07 26.90 -5.83
C GLY A 241 12.63 26.55 -5.48
N ALA A 242 12.30 25.28 -5.20
CA ALA A 242 10.95 24.93 -4.73
C ALA A 242 10.63 25.64 -3.41
N GLU A 243 9.49 26.32 -3.35
CA GLU A 243 9.02 27.03 -2.16
C GLU A 243 8.63 26.07 -1.05
N ARG A 244 7.86 25.04 -1.40
CA ARG A 244 7.37 24.01 -0.49
C ARG A 244 7.53 22.63 -1.10
N VAL A 245 7.84 21.63 -0.27
CA VAL A 245 7.92 20.22 -0.71
C VAL A 245 7.11 19.34 0.21
N VAL A 246 6.03 18.78 -0.31
CA VAL A 246 5.21 17.79 0.36
C VAL A 246 5.30 16.46 -0.38
N ALA A 247 5.08 15.35 0.32
CA ALA A 247 5.10 14.03 -0.29
C ALA A 247 3.81 13.27 0.05
N TYR A 248 3.31 12.51 -0.90
CA TYR A 248 2.17 11.63 -0.76
C TYR A 248 2.58 10.23 -1.16
N CYS A 249 2.43 9.28 -0.25
CA CYS A 249 2.75 7.88 -0.48
C CYS A 249 1.63 6.97 0.00
N THR A 250 1.36 5.90 -0.73
CA THR A 250 0.34 4.94 -0.32
C THR A 250 0.83 4.12 0.87
N HIS A 251 2.03 3.53 0.81
CA HIS A 251 2.50 2.57 1.80
C HIS A 251 3.60 3.13 2.72
N PRO A 252 3.30 3.42 4.00
CA PRO A 252 4.30 3.86 4.98
C PRO A 252 5.08 2.69 5.57
N VAL A 253 6.01 2.12 4.82
CA VAL A 253 6.87 1.05 5.34
C VAL A 253 7.75 1.57 6.47
N LEU A 254 8.33 2.76 6.31
CA LEU A 254 9.04 3.54 7.32
C LEU A 254 10.05 2.71 8.13
N SER A 255 10.88 1.92 7.43
CA SER A 255 11.84 1.05 8.06
C SER A 255 13.12 1.77 8.49
N GLY A 256 13.82 1.19 9.45
CA GLY A 256 15.11 1.69 9.94
C GLY A 256 15.03 3.16 10.39
N PRO A 257 15.93 4.05 9.93
CA PRO A 257 15.99 5.44 10.36
C PRO A 257 15.04 6.37 9.56
N ALA A 258 13.96 5.88 8.96
CA ALA A 258 13.08 6.65 8.10
C ALA A 258 12.50 7.88 8.81
N VAL A 259 11.99 7.71 10.03
CA VAL A 259 11.34 8.79 10.78
C VAL A 259 12.34 9.88 11.14
N SER A 260 13.52 9.54 11.69
CA SER A 260 14.56 10.52 12.03
C SER A 260 15.10 11.25 10.79
N ARG A 261 15.19 10.58 9.63
CA ARG A 261 15.54 11.24 8.36
C ARG A 261 14.49 12.24 7.92
N LEU A 262 13.21 11.88 8.03
CA LEU A 262 12.11 12.79 7.68
C LEU A 262 12.11 14.02 8.59
N GLU A 263 12.27 13.84 9.88
CA GLU A 263 12.36 14.95 10.83
C GLU A 263 13.48 15.92 10.49
N ALA A 264 14.67 15.39 10.16
CA ALA A 264 15.85 16.18 9.79
C ALA A 264 15.81 16.72 8.34
N SER A 265 14.84 16.27 7.51
CA SER A 265 14.78 16.63 6.10
C SER A 265 14.17 18.01 5.86
N VAL A 266 14.23 18.46 4.60
CA VAL A 266 13.56 19.67 4.11
C VAL A 266 12.12 19.42 3.65
N ILE A 267 11.60 18.21 3.83
CA ILE A 267 10.19 17.88 3.57
C ILE A 267 9.32 18.62 4.57
N ASP A 268 8.33 19.32 4.07
CA ASP A 268 7.38 20.05 4.91
C ASP A 268 6.32 19.11 5.52
N GLU A 269 5.83 18.16 4.74
CA GLU A 269 4.84 17.17 5.18
C GLU A 269 4.95 15.89 4.34
N LEU A 270 4.79 14.74 4.99
CA LEU A 270 4.58 13.43 4.37
C LEU A 270 3.18 12.94 4.71
N VAL A 271 2.34 12.79 3.69
CA VAL A 271 1.01 12.19 3.81
C VAL A 271 1.06 10.75 3.35
N VAL A 272 0.58 9.84 4.21
CA VAL A 272 0.56 8.41 3.94
C VAL A 272 -0.82 7.83 4.21
N THR A 273 -1.10 6.65 3.65
CA THR A 273 -2.35 5.96 3.98
C THR A 273 -2.19 5.02 5.17
N ASP A 274 -3.31 4.49 5.67
CA ASP A 274 -3.30 3.48 6.71
C ASP A 274 -3.30 2.04 6.17
N THR A 275 -2.71 1.80 5.00
CA THR A 275 -2.44 0.44 4.47
C THR A 275 -1.47 -0.33 5.36
N ILE A 276 -0.60 0.37 6.07
CA ILE A 276 0.33 -0.11 7.09
C ILE A 276 0.10 0.73 8.36
N PRO A 277 0.00 0.12 9.56
CA PRO A 277 -0.11 0.87 10.80
C PRO A 277 1.18 1.66 11.06
N LEU A 278 1.05 2.90 11.50
CA LEU A 278 2.20 3.67 11.96
C LEU A 278 2.71 3.11 13.30
N ARG A 279 4.03 3.08 13.45
CA ARG A 279 4.67 2.83 14.73
C ARG A 279 4.65 4.10 15.59
N ALA A 280 4.77 3.97 16.89
CA ALA A 280 4.67 5.07 17.85
C ALA A 280 5.58 6.26 17.49
N GLU A 281 6.81 6.01 17.02
CA GLU A 281 7.74 7.04 16.57
C GLU A 281 7.23 7.83 15.35
N ALA A 282 6.55 7.14 14.42
CA ALA A 282 5.98 7.75 13.23
C ALA A 282 4.67 8.50 13.56
N GLU A 283 3.85 7.98 14.48
CA GLU A 283 2.65 8.69 14.99
C GLU A 283 3.03 9.99 15.73
N ALA A 284 4.17 10.02 16.42
CA ALA A 284 4.68 11.19 17.13
C ALA A 284 5.32 12.23 16.20
N CYS A 285 5.73 11.87 15.01
CA CYS A 285 6.40 12.75 14.06
C CYS A 285 5.42 13.77 13.46
N ARG A 286 5.65 15.07 13.72
CA ARG A 286 4.76 16.15 13.25
C ARG A 286 4.72 16.32 11.73
N LYS A 287 5.69 15.76 11.01
CA LYS A 287 5.75 15.82 9.54
C LYS A 287 4.97 14.69 8.88
N ILE A 288 4.56 13.65 9.62
CA ILE A 288 3.83 12.51 9.08
C ILE A 288 2.35 12.65 9.42
N ARG A 289 1.50 12.60 8.39
CA ARG A 289 0.06 12.59 8.54
C ARG A 289 -0.52 11.37 7.84
N GLN A 290 -1.42 10.65 8.52
CA GLN A 290 -2.03 9.44 7.99
C GLN A 290 -3.49 9.68 7.62
N ILE A 291 -3.89 9.22 6.43
CA ILE A 291 -5.27 9.22 5.93
C ILE A 291 -5.77 7.80 5.75
N SER A 292 -7.08 7.58 5.89
CA SER A 292 -7.62 6.22 5.91
C SER A 292 -8.11 5.77 4.53
N VAL A 293 -7.82 4.52 4.19
CA VAL A 293 -8.33 3.82 2.99
C VAL A 293 -9.54 2.94 3.30
N SER A 294 -10.04 2.97 4.53
CA SER A 294 -11.07 2.05 5.01
C SER A 294 -12.37 2.11 4.22
N GLU A 295 -12.82 3.29 3.81
CA GLU A 295 -14.03 3.48 3.00
C GLU A 295 -13.88 2.85 1.60
N LEU A 296 -12.76 3.11 0.94
CA LEU A 296 -12.47 2.56 -0.38
C LEU A 296 -12.35 1.03 -0.35
N LEU A 297 -11.69 0.47 0.65
CA LEU A 297 -11.60 -0.98 0.83
C LEU A 297 -12.98 -1.59 1.09
N ALA A 298 -13.78 -0.98 1.95
CA ALA A 298 -15.14 -1.45 2.24
C ALA A 298 -16.03 -1.42 0.99
N GLU A 299 -15.98 -0.34 0.22
CA GLU A 299 -16.73 -0.24 -1.04
C GLU A 299 -16.27 -1.28 -2.06
N THR A 300 -14.97 -1.53 -2.15
CA THR A 300 -14.43 -2.59 -3.02
C THR A 300 -14.91 -3.96 -2.58
N MET A 301 -14.84 -4.27 -1.29
CA MET A 301 -15.35 -5.55 -0.75
C MET A 301 -16.84 -5.73 -1.01
N ARG A 302 -17.63 -4.65 -0.85
CA ARG A 302 -19.06 -4.65 -1.18
C ARG A 302 -19.28 -5.02 -2.63
N ARG A 303 -18.61 -4.37 -3.57
CA ARG A 303 -18.73 -4.63 -5.00
C ARG A 303 -18.32 -6.04 -5.38
N ILE A 304 -17.27 -6.58 -4.78
CA ILE A 304 -16.85 -7.98 -4.98
C ILE A 304 -17.98 -8.94 -4.54
N CYS A 305 -18.64 -8.68 -3.41
CA CYS A 305 -19.75 -9.50 -2.94
C CYS A 305 -21.01 -9.38 -3.81
N GLU A 306 -21.29 -8.19 -4.32
CA GLU A 306 -22.44 -7.89 -5.18
C GLU A 306 -22.18 -8.23 -6.65
N GLU A 307 -20.98 -8.76 -6.97
CA GLU A 307 -20.53 -9.05 -8.35
C GLU A 307 -20.60 -7.82 -9.27
N SER A 308 -20.41 -6.63 -8.66
CA SER A 308 -20.40 -5.34 -9.33
C SER A 308 -19.00 -4.93 -9.77
N SER A 309 -18.91 -4.03 -10.76
CA SER A 309 -17.62 -3.56 -11.29
C SER A 309 -16.79 -2.81 -10.23
N VAL A 310 -15.58 -3.29 -9.98
CA VAL A 310 -14.58 -2.62 -9.15
C VAL A 310 -13.86 -1.51 -9.93
N SER A 311 -13.66 -1.68 -11.24
CA SER A 311 -12.92 -0.72 -12.07
C SER A 311 -13.56 0.67 -12.12
N SER A 312 -14.86 0.78 -11.91
CA SER A 312 -15.56 2.09 -11.86
C SER A 312 -15.21 2.93 -10.60
N LEU A 313 -14.49 2.35 -9.62
CA LEU A 313 -13.91 3.10 -8.50
C LEU A 313 -12.64 3.86 -8.91
N PHE A 314 -12.03 3.45 -10.02
CA PHE A 314 -10.83 4.08 -10.56
C PHE A 314 -11.26 5.01 -11.67
N VAL A 315 -11.27 6.27 -11.38
CA VAL A 315 -11.51 7.27 -12.41
C VAL A 315 -10.19 7.42 -13.17
N GLU A 316 -10.13 6.97 -14.41
CA GLU A 316 -9.03 7.23 -15.34
C GLU A 316 -8.90 8.71 -15.73
#